data_60dd9b250b5fc5a3685cba9c0c0f300b
#
_entry.id   60dd9b250b5fc5a3685cba9c0c0f300b
#
_cell.length_a   1.000
_cell.length_b   1.000
_cell.length_c   1.000
_cell.angle_alpha   90.00
_cell.angle_beta   90.00
_cell.angle_gamma   90.00
#
_symmetry.space_group_name_H-M   'P 1'
#
loop_
_entity.id
_entity.type
_entity.pdbx_description
1 polymer ?
#
loop_
_entity_poly.entity_id
_entity_poly.type
_entity_poly.pdbx_seq_one_letter_code
_entity_poly.pdbx_strand_id
1 'polypeptide(L)'
;MLQLLAILVAASLIAVGVLLYRTGRLSGQTYKPPEGHDTISVEDVVTAYQVLEAELIDAVDYYIESYTAWADRESPIDARFLVKSCILYDVDIRMVLAQARVESNLGVSGMAVKTNNIWNVGVYDGKTHREIHDGYRFKTPALALLAYLDLLKRRYLVTRSELEVMTDFVDVDGRRYATAQNYELQLMSIYIDMCKHTNLGVLWLETRGLYQHMRMVLEHPEKHVGKSR
;
A
#
# COMPACT_ATOMS: atom_id res chain seq x y z
N MET A 1 29.37 1.08 10.33
CA MET A 1 29.01 2.12 11.31
C MET A 1 28.62 3.44 10.63
N LEU A 2 29.42 4.02 9.72
CA LEU A 2 29.07 5.27 9.01
C LEU A 2 27.79 5.18 8.13
N GLN A 3 27.56 4.07 7.45
CA GLN A 3 26.36 3.90 6.62
C GLN A 3 25.05 3.78 7.42
N LEU A 4 25.11 3.18 8.60
CA LEU A 4 23.93 3.12 9.51
C LEU A 4 23.60 4.49 10.10
N LEU A 5 24.64 5.28 10.43
CA LEU A 5 24.45 6.66 10.90
C LEU A 5 23.84 7.53 9.79
N ALA A 6 24.24 7.34 8.54
CA ALA A 6 23.68 8.06 7.38
C ALA A 6 22.20 7.70 7.12
N ILE A 7 21.81 6.44 7.32
CA ILE A 7 20.42 6.01 7.16
C ILE A 7 19.54 6.54 8.30
N LEU A 8 20.02 6.52 9.54
CA LEU A 8 19.32 7.09 10.69
C LEU A 8 19.16 8.61 10.56
N VAL A 9 20.19 9.30 10.11
CA VAL A 9 20.14 10.75 9.83
C VAL A 9 19.19 11.06 8.67
N ALA A 10 19.17 10.24 7.61
CA ALA A 10 18.27 10.43 6.49
C ALA A 10 16.80 10.19 6.88
N ALA A 11 16.50 9.14 7.65
CA ALA A 11 15.13 8.87 8.14
C ALA A 11 14.66 9.98 9.11
N SER A 12 15.55 10.46 9.98
CA SER A 12 15.27 11.57 10.89
C SER A 12 15.02 12.88 10.14
N LEU A 13 15.80 13.15 9.08
CA LEU A 13 15.67 14.33 8.25
C LEU A 13 14.37 14.30 7.43
N ILE A 14 13.93 13.11 6.99
CA ILE A 14 12.66 12.93 6.28
C ILE A 14 11.48 13.17 7.24
N ALA A 15 11.48 12.57 8.42
CA ALA A 15 10.41 12.73 9.41
C ALA A 15 10.29 14.19 9.90
N VAL A 16 11.41 14.84 10.19
CA VAL A 16 11.47 16.26 10.58
C VAL A 16 11.13 17.16 9.40
N GLY A 17 11.58 16.83 8.18
CA GLY A 17 11.26 17.57 6.96
C GLY A 17 9.76 17.55 6.65
N VAL A 18 9.10 16.42 6.80
CA VAL A 18 7.64 16.26 6.62
C VAL A 18 6.87 17.06 7.66
N LEU A 19 7.26 16.98 8.94
CA LEU A 19 6.63 17.73 10.01
C LEU A 19 6.78 19.25 9.81
N LEU A 20 7.94 19.72 9.39
CA LEU A 20 8.21 21.14 9.11
C LEU A 20 7.52 21.64 7.85
N TYR A 21 7.44 20.83 6.79
CA TYR A 21 6.69 21.14 5.58
C TYR A 21 5.19 21.30 5.86
N ARG A 22 4.59 20.39 6.63
CA ARG A 22 3.16 20.43 7.01
C ARG A 22 2.83 21.57 7.97
N THR A 23 3.75 21.97 8.83
CA THR A 23 3.53 23.11 9.75
C THR A 23 3.74 24.47 9.12
N GLY A 24 4.00 24.54 7.80
CA GLY A 24 4.21 25.80 7.08
C GLY A 24 5.49 26.55 7.49
N ARG A 25 6.39 25.93 8.23
CA ARG A 25 7.63 26.55 8.73
C ARG A 25 8.79 26.52 7.73
N LEU A 26 8.61 25.92 6.54
CA LEU A 26 9.62 25.92 5.47
C LEU A 26 9.34 27.03 4.43
N SER A 27 9.18 28.27 4.86
CA SER A 27 9.29 29.41 3.95
C SER A 27 10.65 30.07 4.13
N GLY A 28 11.63 29.66 3.35
CA GLY A 28 12.81 30.47 3.03
C GLY A 28 13.94 30.56 4.05
N GLN A 29 14.00 29.74 5.10
CA GLN A 29 15.15 29.70 6.01
C GLN A 29 15.99 28.45 5.77
N THR A 30 17.31 28.65 5.57
CA THR A 30 18.32 27.59 5.57
C THR A 30 18.28 26.86 6.91
N TYR A 31 17.92 25.57 6.89
CA TYR A 31 17.91 24.70 8.05
C TYR A 31 19.32 24.64 8.67
N LYS A 32 19.46 25.10 9.91
CA LYS A 32 20.57 24.77 10.78
C LYS A 32 20.15 23.60 11.66
N PRO A 33 20.81 22.42 11.60
CA PRO A 33 20.51 21.34 12.52
C PRO A 33 20.71 21.83 13.97
N PRO A 34 19.84 21.49 14.92
CA PRO A 34 20.06 21.80 16.31
C PRO A 34 21.36 21.09 16.78
N GLU A 35 22.21 21.82 17.47
CA GLU A 35 23.38 21.29 18.15
C GLU A 35 22.90 20.57 19.43
N GLY A 36 22.52 19.32 19.26
CA GLY A 36 22.11 18.41 20.33
C GLY A 36 21.65 17.12 19.67
N HIS A 37 22.29 16.01 19.95
CA HIS A 37 21.86 14.70 19.51
C HIS A 37 20.60 14.29 20.29
N ASP A 38 19.46 14.87 19.94
CA ASP A 38 18.17 14.32 20.37
C ASP A 38 18.01 12.98 19.66
N THR A 39 18.35 11.92 20.36
CA THR A 39 18.04 10.55 19.90
C THR A 39 16.54 10.45 19.80
N ILE A 40 16.02 10.33 18.57
CA ILE A 40 14.59 10.07 18.34
C ILE A 40 14.24 8.80 19.11
N SER A 41 13.31 8.90 20.03
CA SER A 41 12.88 7.75 20.83
C SER A 41 12.06 6.77 19.98
N VAL A 42 12.02 5.50 20.35
CA VAL A 42 11.12 4.51 19.73
C VAL A 42 9.66 4.98 19.83
N GLU A 43 9.30 5.64 20.90
CA GLU A 43 7.96 6.18 21.14
C GLU A 43 7.60 7.27 20.13
N ASP A 44 8.56 8.16 19.77
CA ASP A 44 8.35 9.17 18.72
C ASP A 44 8.12 8.54 17.36
N VAL A 45 8.87 7.49 17.01
CA VAL A 45 8.70 6.75 15.75
C VAL A 45 7.35 6.05 15.70
N VAL A 46 6.94 5.40 16.79
CA VAL A 46 5.62 4.73 16.90
C VAL A 46 4.50 5.76 16.75
N THR A 47 4.62 6.90 17.43
CA THR A 47 3.62 7.97 17.35
C THR A 47 3.52 8.53 15.93
N ALA A 48 4.65 8.80 15.28
CA ALA A 48 4.68 9.27 13.89
C ALA A 48 4.05 8.26 12.93
N TYR A 49 4.34 6.97 13.12
CA TYR A 49 3.73 5.89 12.34
C TYR A 49 2.19 5.87 12.50
N GLN A 50 1.70 5.96 13.74
CA GLN A 50 0.25 5.95 14.01
C GLN A 50 -0.47 7.12 13.34
N VAL A 51 0.14 8.30 13.33
CA VAL A 51 -0.41 9.48 12.65
C VAL A 51 -0.47 9.27 11.15
N LEU A 52 0.64 8.84 10.53
CA LEU A 52 0.69 8.59 9.09
C LEU A 52 -0.21 7.41 8.65
N GLU A 53 -0.31 6.36 9.47
CA GLU A 53 -1.25 5.25 9.22
C GLU A 53 -2.70 5.76 9.20
N ALA A 54 -3.09 6.61 10.16
CA ALA A 54 -4.43 7.18 10.20
C ALA A 54 -4.71 8.07 8.98
N GLU A 55 -3.78 8.95 8.61
CA GLU A 55 -3.91 9.81 7.43
C GLU A 55 -3.98 8.99 6.13
N LEU A 56 -3.22 7.90 6.04
CA LEU A 56 -3.27 7.00 4.89
C LEU A 56 -4.63 6.28 4.82
N ILE A 57 -5.18 5.84 5.95
CA ILE A 57 -6.50 5.21 6.02
C ILE A 57 -7.56 6.19 5.51
N ASP A 58 -7.56 7.43 6.00
CA ASP A 58 -8.52 8.46 5.60
C ASP A 58 -8.40 8.80 4.10
N ALA A 59 -7.17 8.86 3.57
CA ALA A 59 -6.94 9.10 2.15
C ALA A 59 -7.41 7.94 1.27
N VAL A 60 -7.25 6.69 1.72
CA VAL A 60 -7.76 5.50 1.02
C VAL A 60 -9.28 5.47 1.03
N ASP A 61 -9.90 5.74 2.17
CA ASP A 61 -11.34 5.77 2.32
C ASP A 61 -11.95 6.84 1.41
N TYR A 62 -11.42 8.06 1.45
CA TYR A 62 -11.82 9.13 0.55
C TYR A 62 -11.66 8.77 -0.94
N TYR A 63 -10.55 8.08 -1.30
CA TYR A 63 -10.36 7.61 -2.67
C TYR A 63 -11.45 6.62 -3.08
N ILE A 64 -11.75 5.64 -2.24
CA ILE A 64 -12.77 4.62 -2.49
C ILE A 64 -14.14 5.28 -2.66
N GLU A 65 -14.55 6.12 -1.70
CA GLU A 65 -15.82 6.85 -1.74
C GLU A 65 -15.95 7.71 -3.01
N SER A 66 -14.94 8.48 -3.33
CA SER A 66 -14.95 9.37 -4.49
C SER A 66 -15.14 8.63 -5.81
N TYR A 67 -14.49 7.46 -5.96
CA TYR A 67 -14.60 6.66 -7.18
C TYR A 67 -15.83 5.77 -7.24
N THR A 68 -16.52 5.56 -6.13
CA THR A 68 -17.75 4.75 -6.08
C THR A 68 -19.01 5.59 -5.89
N ALA A 69 -18.89 6.92 -5.80
CA ALA A 69 -20.00 7.85 -5.56
C ALA A 69 -21.16 7.75 -6.60
N TRP A 70 -20.88 7.23 -7.79
CA TRP A 70 -21.88 7.02 -8.85
C TRP A 70 -22.68 5.71 -8.67
N ALA A 71 -22.22 4.80 -7.80
CA ALA A 71 -22.85 3.49 -7.63
C ALA A 71 -24.00 3.56 -6.62
N ASP A 72 -25.02 2.72 -6.85
CA ASP A 72 -26.18 2.60 -5.95
C ASP A 72 -25.84 1.87 -4.64
N ARG A 73 -24.56 1.60 -4.39
CA ARG A 73 -24.05 0.87 -3.24
C ARG A 73 -22.65 1.31 -2.84
N GLU A 74 -22.36 1.22 -1.56
CA GLU A 74 -21.04 1.46 -1.03
C GLU A 74 -20.03 0.35 -1.40
N SER A 75 -18.78 0.71 -1.50
CA SER A 75 -17.69 -0.26 -1.64
C SER A 75 -17.61 -1.13 -0.38
N PRO A 76 -17.45 -2.44 -0.52
CA PRO A 76 -17.30 -3.33 0.62
C PRO A 76 -15.82 -3.40 1.12
N ILE A 77 -14.94 -2.55 0.59
CA ILE A 77 -13.53 -2.49 1.01
C ILE A 77 -13.43 -1.68 2.30
N ASP A 78 -12.93 -2.31 3.36
CA ASP A 78 -12.53 -1.63 4.60
C ASP A 78 -11.14 -1.03 4.40
N ALA A 79 -11.04 0.30 4.36
CA ALA A 79 -9.81 1.04 4.14
C ALA A 79 -8.75 0.72 5.22
N ARG A 80 -9.14 0.61 6.48
CA ARG A 80 -8.24 0.28 7.59
C ARG A 80 -7.65 -1.13 7.43
N PHE A 81 -8.50 -2.10 7.10
CA PHE A 81 -8.04 -3.47 6.89
C PHE A 81 -7.14 -3.57 5.66
N LEU A 82 -7.47 -2.85 4.58
CA LEU A 82 -6.65 -2.77 3.37
C LEU A 82 -5.27 -2.21 3.66
N VAL A 83 -5.18 -1.04 4.30
CA VAL A 83 -3.91 -0.38 4.65
C VAL A 83 -3.03 -1.30 5.48
N LYS A 84 -3.57 -1.85 6.59
CA LYS A 84 -2.81 -2.73 7.48
C LYS A 84 -2.35 -4.01 6.78
N SER A 85 -3.18 -4.59 5.93
CA SER A 85 -2.82 -5.78 5.17
C SER A 85 -1.71 -5.49 4.15
N CYS A 86 -1.80 -4.38 3.41
CA CYS A 86 -0.78 -3.99 2.45
C CYS A 86 0.58 -3.70 3.13
N ILE A 87 0.58 -3.05 4.29
CA ILE A 87 1.80 -2.81 5.09
C ILE A 87 2.39 -4.15 5.56
N LEU A 88 1.57 -5.05 6.11
CA LEU A 88 2.01 -6.35 6.61
C LEU A 88 2.60 -7.24 5.52
N TYR A 89 1.96 -7.26 4.36
CA TYR A 89 2.42 -8.04 3.19
C TYR A 89 3.52 -7.32 2.40
N ASP A 90 3.83 -6.06 2.74
CA ASP A 90 4.78 -5.24 2.00
C ASP A 90 4.45 -5.19 0.50
N VAL A 91 3.20 -4.80 0.18
CA VAL A 91 2.67 -4.67 -1.18
C VAL A 91 2.11 -3.27 -1.37
N ASP A 92 2.46 -2.61 -2.47
CA ASP A 92 2.03 -1.24 -2.77
C ASP A 92 0.49 -1.13 -2.84
N ILE A 93 -0.08 -0.37 -1.92
CA ILE A 93 -1.53 -0.19 -1.81
C ILE A 93 -2.14 0.40 -3.09
N ARG A 94 -1.39 1.22 -3.85
CA ARG A 94 -1.86 1.82 -5.10
C ARG A 94 -2.04 0.77 -6.18
N MET A 95 -1.15 -0.24 -6.23
CA MET A 95 -1.31 -1.40 -7.12
C MET A 95 -2.57 -2.19 -6.75
N VAL A 96 -2.80 -2.43 -5.46
CA VAL A 96 -3.96 -3.17 -4.95
C VAL A 96 -5.27 -2.44 -5.28
N LEU A 97 -5.31 -1.12 -5.09
CA LEU A 97 -6.45 -0.27 -5.44
C LEU A 97 -6.68 -0.18 -6.95
N ALA A 98 -5.61 -0.03 -7.74
CA ALA A 98 -5.71 0.01 -9.20
C ALA A 98 -6.35 -1.28 -9.74
N GLN A 99 -5.91 -2.43 -9.22
CA GLN A 99 -6.47 -3.71 -9.64
C GLN A 99 -7.92 -3.90 -9.19
N ALA A 100 -8.26 -3.56 -7.93
CA ALA A 100 -9.63 -3.59 -7.45
C ALA A 100 -10.57 -2.71 -8.32
N ARG A 101 -10.06 -1.57 -8.80
CA ARG A 101 -10.80 -0.68 -9.68
C ARG A 101 -11.02 -1.27 -11.07
N VAL A 102 -10.00 -1.88 -11.67
CA VAL A 102 -10.11 -2.53 -12.99
C VAL A 102 -11.04 -3.74 -12.92
N GLU A 103 -10.90 -4.59 -11.90
CA GLU A 103 -11.60 -5.87 -11.81
C GLU A 103 -13.08 -5.73 -11.45
N SER A 104 -13.43 -4.75 -10.62
CA SER A 104 -14.78 -4.70 -10.04
C SER A 104 -15.24 -3.28 -9.66
N ASN A 105 -14.59 -2.23 -10.16
CA ASN A 105 -14.84 -0.85 -9.70
C ASN A 105 -14.84 -0.75 -8.16
N LEU A 106 -13.78 -1.25 -7.51
CA LEU A 106 -13.65 -1.28 -6.06
C LEU A 106 -14.75 -2.11 -5.35
N GLY A 107 -15.21 -3.17 -5.99
CA GLY A 107 -16.19 -4.11 -5.42
C GLY A 107 -17.67 -3.76 -5.61
N VAL A 108 -17.97 -2.62 -6.28
CA VAL A 108 -19.37 -2.20 -6.47
C VAL A 108 -20.01 -2.73 -7.75
N SER A 109 -19.25 -3.41 -8.60
CA SER A 109 -19.75 -3.93 -9.88
C SER A 109 -19.36 -5.38 -10.16
N GLY A 110 -19.97 -5.96 -11.18
CA GLY A 110 -19.63 -7.28 -11.67
C GLY A 110 -19.93 -8.42 -10.70
N MET A 111 -19.14 -9.49 -10.81
CA MET A 111 -19.29 -10.68 -9.96
C MET A 111 -18.86 -10.42 -8.50
N ALA A 112 -18.03 -9.45 -8.24
CA ALA A 112 -17.56 -9.10 -6.89
C ALA A 112 -18.72 -8.84 -5.92
N VAL A 113 -19.80 -8.21 -6.42
CA VAL A 113 -21.03 -7.93 -5.67
C VAL A 113 -21.67 -9.18 -5.05
N LYS A 114 -21.52 -10.33 -5.70
CA LYS A 114 -22.15 -11.60 -5.28
C LYS A 114 -21.15 -12.55 -4.62
N THR A 115 -19.85 -12.38 -4.92
CA THR A 115 -18.81 -13.33 -4.55
C THR A 115 -17.85 -12.81 -3.49
N ASN A 116 -17.89 -11.52 -3.17
CA ASN A 116 -16.89 -10.81 -2.37
C ASN A 116 -15.46 -10.90 -2.95
N ASN A 117 -15.33 -11.34 -4.22
CA ASN A 117 -14.04 -11.51 -4.89
C ASN A 117 -13.69 -10.25 -5.70
N ILE A 118 -13.27 -9.22 -5.01
CA ILE A 118 -13.04 -7.88 -5.56
C ILE A 118 -11.91 -7.88 -6.60
N TRP A 119 -10.91 -8.71 -6.40
CA TRP A 119 -9.71 -8.81 -7.26
C TRP A 119 -9.78 -9.96 -8.27
N ASN A 120 -10.93 -10.62 -8.44
CA ASN A 120 -11.13 -11.78 -9.31
C ASN A 120 -10.09 -12.89 -9.12
N VAL A 121 -9.65 -13.13 -7.88
CA VAL A 121 -8.66 -14.15 -7.53
C VAL A 121 -9.13 -15.53 -7.98
N GLY A 122 -8.29 -16.22 -8.78
CA GLY A 122 -8.58 -17.57 -9.27
C GLY A 122 -9.66 -17.65 -10.35
N VAL A 123 -10.16 -16.53 -10.84
CA VAL A 123 -11.08 -16.50 -11.99
C VAL A 123 -10.27 -16.59 -13.27
N TYR A 124 -10.53 -17.63 -14.05
CA TYR A 124 -9.84 -17.89 -15.32
C TYR A 124 -10.83 -17.83 -16.48
N ASP A 125 -10.35 -17.40 -17.64
CA ASP A 125 -11.15 -17.41 -18.85
C ASP A 125 -11.71 -18.80 -19.19
N GLY A 126 -12.92 -18.82 -19.75
CA GLY A 126 -13.62 -20.07 -20.08
C GLY A 126 -14.41 -20.68 -18.93
N LYS A 127 -14.37 -20.10 -17.72
CA LYS A 127 -15.25 -20.48 -16.62
C LYS A 127 -16.66 -19.93 -16.83
N THR A 128 -17.66 -20.75 -16.56
CA THR A 128 -19.07 -20.29 -16.55
C THR A 128 -19.35 -19.41 -15.35
N HIS A 129 -20.37 -18.54 -15.45
CA HIS A 129 -20.83 -17.73 -14.32
C HIS A 129 -21.15 -18.56 -13.06
N ARG A 130 -21.65 -19.78 -13.24
CA ARG A 130 -21.94 -20.69 -12.13
C ARG A 130 -20.66 -21.19 -11.47
N GLU A 131 -19.67 -21.63 -12.25
CA GLU A 131 -18.38 -22.09 -11.73
C GLU A 131 -17.65 -20.97 -11.00
N ILE A 132 -17.69 -19.73 -11.51
CA ILE A 132 -17.12 -18.56 -10.85
C ILE A 132 -17.85 -18.28 -9.53
N HIS A 133 -19.18 -18.29 -9.55
CA HIS A 133 -19.98 -18.00 -8.35
C HIS A 133 -19.75 -19.03 -7.23
N ASP A 134 -19.70 -20.31 -7.56
CA ASP A 134 -19.63 -21.40 -6.57
C ASP A 134 -18.17 -21.69 -6.15
N GLY A 135 -17.20 -21.54 -7.07
CA GLY A 135 -15.81 -21.89 -6.84
C GLY A 135 -14.92 -20.76 -6.32
N TYR A 136 -15.30 -19.49 -6.55
CA TYR A 136 -14.46 -18.33 -6.26
C TYR A 136 -15.13 -17.30 -5.34
N ARG A 137 -16.07 -17.76 -4.55
CA ARG A 137 -16.78 -16.95 -3.58
C ARG A 137 -16.00 -16.91 -2.26
N PHE A 138 -15.75 -15.71 -1.77
CA PHE A 138 -15.20 -15.51 -0.42
C PHE A 138 -16.31 -15.22 0.58
N LYS A 139 -16.09 -15.64 1.82
CA LYS A 139 -17.01 -15.35 2.93
C LYS A 139 -17.09 -13.85 3.20
N THR A 140 -15.98 -13.15 3.07
CA THR A 140 -15.88 -11.70 3.26
C THR A 140 -14.91 -11.08 2.25
N PRO A 141 -15.02 -9.78 1.94
CA PRO A 141 -14.03 -9.04 1.15
C PRO A 141 -12.62 -9.09 1.73
N ALA A 142 -12.50 -9.09 3.06
CA ALA A 142 -11.23 -9.20 3.77
C ALA A 142 -10.49 -10.50 3.43
N LEU A 143 -11.20 -11.64 3.38
CA LEU A 143 -10.59 -12.92 2.98
C LEU A 143 -10.17 -12.92 1.50
N ALA A 144 -10.91 -12.24 0.63
CA ALA A 144 -10.51 -12.07 -0.77
C ALA A 144 -9.21 -11.24 -0.88
N LEU A 145 -9.09 -10.17 -0.09
CA LEU A 145 -7.88 -9.37 -0.02
C LEU A 145 -6.66 -10.20 0.41
N LEU A 146 -6.79 -10.95 1.50
CA LEU A 146 -5.67 -11.80 1.97
C LEU A 146 -5.25 -12.83 0.94
N ALA A 147 -6.21 -13.49 0.29
CA ALA A 147 -5.94 -14.44 -0.79
C ALA A 147 -5.25 -13.76 -2.00
N TYR A 148 -5.66 -12.54 -2.32
CA TYR A 148 -5.05 -11.74 -3.38
C TYR A 148 -3.60 -11.35 -3.05
N LEU A 149 -3.35 -10.83 -1.84
CA LEU A 149 -2.01 -10.45 -1.40
C LEU A 149 -1.06 -11.66 -1.34
N ASP A 150 -1.54 -12.80 -0.86
CA ASP A 150 -0.81 -14.05 -0.87
C ASP A 150 -0.48 -14.51 -2.29
N LEU A 151 -1.43 -14.43 -3.22
CA LEU A 151 -1.22 -14.71 -4.63
C LEU A 151 -0.14 -13.80 -5.23
N LEU A 152 -0.22 -12.49 -4.99
CA LEU A 152 0.80 -11.54 -5.46
C LEU A 152 2.19 -11.90 -4.95
N LYS A 153 2.35 -12.12 -3.66
CA LYS A 153 3.66 -12.43 -3.05
C LYS A 153 4.25 -13.75 -3.54
N ARG A 154 3.43 -14.77 -3.71
CA ARG A 154 3.90 -16.11 -4.10
C ARG A 154 4.09 -16.30 -5.59
N ARG A 155 3.38 -15.52 -6.43
CA ARG A 155 3.34 -15.79 -7.86
C ARG A 155 3.87 -14.66 -8.73
N TYR A 156 3.72 -13.42 -8.31
CA TYR A 156 4.02 -12.26 -9.14
C TYR A 156 5.21 -11.44 -8.64
N LEU A 157 5.34 -11.25 -7.33
CA LEU A 157 6.36 -10.41 -6.68
C LEU A 157 7.56 -11.21 -6.14
N VAL A 158 7.75 -12.46 -6.56
CA VAL A 158 8.83 -13.32 -6.03
C VAL A 158 10.21 -12.73 -6.27
N THR A 159 10.46 -12.21 -7.49
CA THR A 159 11.74 -11.61 -7.90
C THR A 159 11.56 -10.29 -8.63
N ARG A 160 10.37 -9.72 -8.61
CA ARG A 160 9.98 -8.52 -9.36
C ARG A 160 9.39 -7.46 -8.42
N SER A 161 9.62 -6.21 -8.74
CA SER A 161 8.95 -5.08 -8.10
C SER A 161 7.50 -4.96 -8.56
N GLU A 162 6.68 -4.23 -7.79
CA GLU A 162 5.30 -3.94 -8.14
C GLU A 162 5.19 -3.23 -9.50
N LEU A 163 6.12 -2.32 -9.80
CA LEU A 163 6.13 -1.60 -11.06
C LEU A 163 6.39 -2.53 -12.26
N GLU A 164 7.35 -3.46 -12.14
CA GLU A 164 7.63 -4.46 -13.17
C GLU A 164 6.43 -5.37 -13.39
N VAL A 165 5.74 -5.78 -12.31
CA VAL A 165 4.52 -6.60 -12.43
C VAL A 165 3.40 -5.82 -13.11
N MET A 166 3.19 -4.55 -12.79
CA MET A 166 2.15 -3.74 -13.42
C MET A 166 2.38 -3.46 -14.91
N THR A 167 3.62 -3.54 -15.39
CA THR A 167 3.93 -3.40 -16.84
C THR A 167 3.81 -4.69 -17.63
N ASP A 168 3.85 -5.84 -16.93
CA ASP A 168 3.73 -7.17 -17.52
C ASP A 168 3.19 -8.12 -16.45
N PHE A 169 1.85 -8.20 -16.33
CA PHE A 169 1.19 -8.91 -15.24
C PHE A 169 1.15 -10.43 -15.49
N VAL A 170 2.35 -11.00 -15.49
CA VAL A 170 2.62 -12.42 -15.70
C VAL A 170 3.20 -13.03 -14.44
N ASP A 171 2.75 -14.23 -14.06
CA ASP A 171 3.25 -14.95 -12.90
C ASP A 171 4.58 -15.69 -13.20
N VAL A 172 5.15 -16.33 -12.16
CA VAL A 172 6.42 -17.09 -12.28
C VAL A 172 6.36 -18.26 -13.26
N ASP A 173 5.16 -18.74 -13.63
CA ASP A 173 4.97 -19.79 -14.64
C ASP A 173 4.64 -19.23 -16.04
N GLY A 174 4.70 -17.92 -16.22
CA GLY A 174 4.40 -17.25 -17.48
C GLY A 174 2.90 -17.09 -17.77
N ARG A 175 2.02 -17.23 -16.76
CA ARG A 175 0.58 -17.07 -16.93
C ARG A 175 0.17 -15.65 -16.65
N ARG A 176 -0.57 -15.07 -17.58
CA ARG A 176 -1.13 -13.72 -17.42
C ARG A 176 -2.25 -13.72 -16.38
N TYR A 177 -2.32 -12.60 -15.63
CA TYR A 177 -3.44 -12.38 -14.69
C TYR A 177 -4.77 -12.18 -15.45
N ALA A 178 -4.72 -11.39 -16.51
CA ALA A 178 -5.86 -11.12 -17.38
C ALA A 178 -5.47 -11.26 -18.85
N THR A 179 -6.43 -11.62 -19.71
CA THR A 179 -6.24 -11.81 -21.15
C THR A 179 -6.52 -10.55 -21.97
N ALA A 180 -7.12 -9.53 -21.37
CA ALA A 180 -7.37 -8.25 -22.03
C ALA A 180 -6.05 -7.59 -22.46
N GLN A 181 -5.94 -7.24 -23.74
CA GLN A 181 -4.71 -6.70 -24.33
C GLN A 181 -4.25 -5.36 -23.73
N ASN A 182 -5.17 -4.58 -23.15
CA ASN A 182 -4.89 -3.27 -22.55
C ASN A 182 -4.92 -3.29 -21.02
N TYR A 183 -4.86 -4.47 -20.40
CA TYR A 183 -4.99 -4.62 -18.96
C TYR A 183 -3.93 -3.83 -18.18
N GLU A 184 -2.66 -4.04 -18.54
CA GLU A 184 -1.53 -3.35 -17.91
C GLU A 184 -1.58 -1.82 -18.13
N LEU A 185 -2.03 -1.39 -19.32
CA LEU A 185 -2.21 0.03 -19.60
C LEU A 185 -3.28 0.67 -18.71
N GLN A 186 -4.38 -0.04 -18.46
CA GLN A 186 -5.42 0.43 -17.56
C GLN A 186 -4.93 0.51 -16.12
N LEU A 187 -4.25 -0.55 -15.62
CA LEU A 187 -3.63 -0.56 -14.29
C LEU A 187 -2.66 0.60 -14.10
N MET A 188 -1.75 0.77 -15.05
CA MET A 188 -0.75 1.83 -15.00
C MET A 188 -1.37 3.22 -15.06
N SER A 189 -2.40 3.43 -15.90
CA SER A 189 -3.12 4.69 -15.97
C SER A 189 -3.75 5.06 -14.64
N ILE A 190 -4.41 4.11 -13.97
CA ILE A 190 -5.03 4.34 -12.65
C ILE A 190 -3.98 4.60 -11.59
N TYR A 191 -2.89 3.83 -11.59
CA TYR A 191 -1.78 4.01 -10.65
C TYR A 191 -1.16 5.40 -10.75
N ILE A 192 -0.90 5.87 -11.99
CA ILE A 192 -0.37 7.21 -12.25
C ILE A 192 -1.37 8.29 -11.85
N ASP A 193 -2.65 8.10 -12.11
CA ASP A 193 -3.73 9.00 -11.72
C ASP A 193 -3.77 9.20 -10.19
N MET A 194 -3.70 8.11 -9.43
CA MET A 194 -3.59 8.17 -7.96
C MET A 194 -2.34 8.96 -7.52
N CYS A 195 -1.20 8.77 -8.17
CA CYS A 195 0.03 9.49 -7.83
C CYS A 195 -0.05 10.99 -8.12
N LYS A 196 -0.82 11.40 -9.14
CA LYS A 196 -0.92 12.80 -9.56
C LYS A 196 -1.99 13.59 -8.83
N HIS A 197 -3.10 12.94 -8.52
CA HIS A 197 -4.33 13.61 -8.05
C HIS A 197 -4.66 13.34 -6.58
N THR A 198 -3.84 12.51 -5.92
CA THR A 198 -3.98 12.22 -4.50
C THR A 198 -2.63 12.25 -3.81
N ASN A 199 -2.63 12.35 -2.49
CA ASN A 199 -1.41 12.22 -1.68
C ASN A 199 -1.10 10.75 -1.28
N LEU A 200 -1.88 9.78 -1.80
CA LEU A 200 -1.73 8.36 -1.49
C LEU A 200 -0.30 7.84 -1.70
N GLY A 201 0.36 8.29 -2.78
CA GLY A 201 1.73 7.88 -3.07
C GLY A 201 2.72 8.29 -1.99
N VAL A 202 2.63 9.52 -1.54
CA VAL A 202 3.51 10.08 -0.49
C VAL A 202 3.21 9.40 0.85
N LEU A 203 1.95 9.38 1.25
CA LEU A 203 1.51 8.75 2.50
C LEU A 203 1.89 7.28 2.57
N TRP A 204 1.73 6.54 1.47
CA TRP A 204 2.13 5.13 1.39
C TRP A 204 3.61 4.94 1.64
N LEU A 205 4.46 5.69 0.93
CA LEU A 205 5.92 5.55 1.05
C LEU A 205 6.41 5.93 2.45
N GLU A 206 5.87 7.00 3.04
CA GLU A 206 6.22 7.44 4.39
C GLU A 206 5.78 6.43 5.45
N THR A 207 4.53 5.96 5.40
CA THR A 207 3.98 5.00 6.36
C THR A 207 4.72 3.66 6.27
N ARG A 208 4.92 3.14 5.06
CA ARG A 208 5.69 1.90 4.80
C ARG A 208 7.13 2.02 5.31
N GLY A 209 7.79 3.14 5.03
CA GLY A 209 9.17 3.38 5.47
C GLY A 209 9.30 3.40 6.99
N LEU A 210 8.40 4.07 7.70
CA LEU A 210 8.37 4.08 9.16
C LEU A 210 8.05 2.71 9.74
N TYR A 211 7.12 1.97 9.16
CA TYR A 211 6.82 0.60 9.60
C TYR A 211 8.03 -0.33 9.47
N GLN A 212 8.73 -0.29 8.33
CA GLN A 212 9.94 -1.08 8.12
C GLN A 212 11.04 -0.70 9.10
N HIS A 213 11.23 0.60 9.36
CA HIS A 213 12.19 1.07 10.35
C HIS A 213 11.84 0.60 11.77
N MET A 214 10.60 0.77 12.18
CA MET A 214 10.08 0.33 13.48
C MET A 214 10.29 -1.18 13.67
N ARG A 215 10.01 -1.97 12.64
CA ARG A 215 10.21 -3.41 12.63
C ARG A 215 11.69 -3.78 12.82
N MET A 216 12.61 -3.12 12.11
CA MET A 216 14.05 -3.36 12.26
C MET A 216 14.53 -3.04 13.69
N VAL A 217 14.04 -1.96 14.30
CA VAL A 217 14.40 -1.59 15.69
C VAL A 217 13.89 -2.62 16.68
N LEU A 218 12.66 -3.11 16.50
CA LEU A 218 12.07 -4.11 17.39
C LEU A 218 12.69 -5.51 17.24
N GLU A 219 13.09 -5.89 16.02
CA GLU A 219 13.73 -7.19 15.75
C GLU A 219 15.20 -7.21 16.19
N HIS A 220 15.85 -6.03 16.30
CA HIS A 220 17.27 -5.93 16.64
C HIS A 220 17.55 -4.81 17.66
N PRO A 221 16.94 -4.86 18.86
CA PRO A 221 17.06 -3.80 19.86
C PRO A 221 18.52 -3.56 20.29
N GLU A 222 19.36 -4.61 20.31
CA GLU A 222 20.76 -4.53 20.69
C GLU A 222 21.61 -3.65 19.76
N LYS A 223 21.17 -3.42 18.54
CA LYS A 223 21.88 -2.57 17.56
C LYS A 223 21.54 -1.09 17.71
N HIS A 224 20.44 -0.79 18.40
CA HIS A 224 19.87 0.56 18.50
C HIS A 224 19.93 1.15 19.91
N VAL A 225 20.16 0.32 20.94
CA VAL A 225 20.46 0.82 22.30
C VAL A 225 21.91 1.29 22.31
N GLY A 226 22.09 2.61 22.21
CA GLY A 226 23.41 3.22 22.38
C GLY A 226 24.01 2.74 23.70
N LYS A 227 25.25 2.24 23.67
CA LYS A 227 26.01 1.96 24.88
C LYS A 227 26.13 3.29 25.63
N SER A 228 25.24 3.52 26.58
CA SER A 228 25.44 4.54 27.60
C SER A 228 26.76 4.20 28.33
N ARG A 229 27.79 4.96 28.04
CA ARG A 229 28.98 5.01 28.86
C ARG A 229 28.82 6.04 29.96
#